data_01bec418ee4c6af772745206b1e3c259
#
_entry.id   01bec418ee4c6af772745206b1e3c259
#
_cell.length_a   1.000
_cell.length_b   1.000
_cell.length_c   1.000
_cell.angle_alpha   90.00
_cell.angle_beta   90.00
_cell.angle_gamma   90.00
#
_symmetry.space_group_name_H-M   'P 1'
#
loop_
_entity.id
_entity.type
_entity.pdbx_description
1 polymer ?
#
loop_
_entity_poly.entity_id
_entity_poly.type
_entity_poly.pdbx_seq_one_letter_code
_entity_poly.pdbx_strand_id
1 'polypeptide(L)'
;MKKLILSGLALIFAFQLANAQYNACAAKSVITETVAVEKVDRVTGKKEIVYEEQKIKTVDGHGNAAGNQYDLAVDGAFEGQTIVVLHFYTGENFNFELPKAALKEKGFSVYRYINNPPSPEELEAALGKACQLWVISSTEQKLTDEHAAVIKKFFDSGKGVYIWGDNDPYHADADFLSKKLLGASMSGYYMGNQNVTFKGDSTKSGMKKDHLITTGLEYVFEGITISQIHDPNQQLTPLIWSTDGNVVTSIYEKDGKRLILDGGFTRLYCNWNTAGTGRYVKNAAAWLVNVEKFGDAVLSEDLKKKDK
;
A
#
# COMPACT_ATOMS: atom_id res chain seq x y z
N MET A 1 10.98 -1.08 -53.25
CA MET A 1 9.96 -0.44 -52.41
C MET A 1 9.21 -1.39 -51.48
N LYS A 2 8.84 -2.64 -51.86
CA LYS A 2 8.12 -3.57 -50.96
C LYS A 2 8.89 -4.03 -49.72
N LYS A 3 10.22 -4.12 -49.72
CA LYS A 3 11.04 -4.56 -48.58
C LYS A 3 11.19 -3.50 -47.49
N LEU A 4 11.13 -2.20 -47.84
CA LEU A 4 11.22 -1.12 -46.86
C LEU A 4 9.93 -0.97 -46.02
N ILE A 5 8.78 -1.26 -46.60
CA ILE A 5 7.48 -1.18 -45.93
C ILE A 5 7.32 -2.29 -44.90
N LEU A 6 7.85 -3.50 -45.20
CA LEU A 6 7.82 -4.62 -44.24
C LEU A 6 8.70 -4.36 -43.01
N SER A 7 9.87 -3.73 -43.21
CA SER A 7 10.77 -3.38 -42.10
C SER A 7 10.20 -2.29 -41.20
N GLY A 8 9.47 -1.31 -41.77
CA GLY A 8 8.80 -0.27 -41.02
C GLY A 8 7.64 -0.81 -40.16
N LEU A 9 6.86 -1.75 -40.70
CA LEU A 9 5.76 -2.39 -39.93
C LEU A 9 6.29 -3.27 -38.80
N ALA A 10 7.39 -3.99 -39.02
CA ALA A 10 7.99 -4.80 -37.94
C ALA A 10 8.56 -3.96 -36.80
N LEU A 11 9.11 -2.76 -37.08
CA LEU A 11 9.58 -1.85 -36.06
C LEU A 11 8.42 -1.23 -35.24
N ILE A 12 7.29 -0.90 -35.89
CA ILE A 12 6.11 -0.36 -35.20
C ILE A 12 5.48 -1.43 -34.31
N PHE A 13 5.44 -2.69 -34.73
CA PHE A 13 4.96 -3.80 -33.90
C PHE A 13 5.90 -4.11 -32.74
N ALA A 14 7.21 -4.03 -32.93
CA ALA A 14 8.17 -4.23 -31.83
C ALA A 14 8.08 -3.10 -30.77
N PHE A 15 7.80 -1.87 -31.17
CA PHE A 15 7.60 -0.75 -30.24
C PHE A 15 6.29 -0.88 -29.46
N GLN A 16 5.23 -1.39 -30.04
CA GLN A 16 3.97 -1.64 -29.32
C GLN A 16 4.08 -2.82 -28.36
N LEU A 17 4.85 -3.85 -28.70
CA LEU A 17 5.13 -4.97 -27.78
C LEU A 17 6.00 -4.56 -26.60
N ALA A 18 6.96 -3.65 -26.79
CA ALA A 18 7.77 -3.12 -25.70
C ALA A 18 6.94 -2.30 -24.69
N ASN A 19 5.98 -1.48 -25.18
CA ASN A 19 5.07 -0.74 -24.30
C ASN A 19 4.06 -1.65 -23.59
N ALA A 20 3.64 -2.77 -24.20
CA ALA A 20 2.77 -3.76 -23.57
C ALA A 20 3.50 -4.56 -22.48
N GLN A 21 4.80 -4.80 -22.62
CA GLN A 21 5.60 -5.47 -21.58
C GLN A 21 5.84 -4.61 -20.33
N TYR A 22 5.88 -3.29 -20.47
CA TYR A 22 6.09 -2.38 -19.34
C TYR A 22 4.91 -2.36 -18.35
N ASN A 23 3.70 -2.71 -18.78
CA ASN A 23 2.49 -2.76 -17.99
C ASN A 23 1.89 -4.18 -17.86
N ALA A 24 2.58 -5.21 -18.31
CA ALA A 24 2.07 -6.57 -18.25
C ALA A 24 2.38 -7.22 -16.92
N CYS A 25 1.44 -7.12 -15.99
CA CYS A 25 1.44 -7.98 -14.82
C CYS A 25 0.91 -9.35 -15.20
N ALA A 26 1.67 -10.37 -14.84
CA ALA A 26 1.24 -11.74 -14.98
C ALA A 26 0.03 -12.00 -14.07
N ALA A 27 -1.16 -11.98 -14.64
CA ALA A 27 -2.35 -12.49 -13.98
C ALA A 27 -2.14 -13.96 -13.65
N LYS A 28 -2.23 -14.35 -12.38
CA LYS A 28 -2.00 -15.74 -11.97
C LYS A 28 -3.23 -16.43 -11.46
N SER A 29 -3.27 -17.64 -11.89
CA SER A 29 -3.91 -18.89 -11.55
C SER A 29 -5.40 -18.86 -11.27
N VAL A 30 -6.08 -19.34 -12.27
CA VAL A 30 -7.42 -19.92 -12.13
C VAL A 30 -7.26 -21.31 -11.53
N ILE A 31 -7.77 -21.53 -10.33
CA ILE A 31 -7.92 -22.85 -9.75
C ILE A 31 -9.22 -23.43 -10.29
N THR A 32 -9.17 -24.66 -10.78
CA THR A 32 -10.36 -25.43 -11.13
C THR A 32 -10.73 -26.35 -9.98
N GLU A 33 -11.97 -26.28 -9.52
CA GLU A 33 -12.54 -27.23 -8.60
C GLU A 33 -13.68 -28.00 -9.27
N THR A 34 -13.81 -29.27 -8.95
CA THR A 34 -14.95 -30.08 -9.37
C THR A 34 -16.12 -29.83 -8.43
N VAL A 35 -17.14 -29.14 -8.93
CA VAL A 35 -18.31 -28.74 -8.16
C VAL A 35 -19.50 -29.61 -8.59
N ALA A 36 -20.27 -30.10 -7.62
CA ALA A 36 -21.52 -30.78 -7.88
C ALA A 36 -22.59 -29.75 -8.31
N VAL A 37 -23.07 -29.89 -9.53
CA VAL A 37 -24.10 -29.00 -10.11
C VAL A 37 -25.37 -29.81 -10.35
N GLU A 38 -26.51 -29.37 -9.81
CA GLU A 38 -27.81 -29.97 -10.12
C GLU A 38 -28.25 -29.55 -11.51
N LYS A 39 -28.33 -30.50 -12.44
CA LYS A 39 -28.93 -30.30 -13.76
C LYS A 39 -30.32 -30.89 -13.82
N VAL A 40 -31.23 -30.15 -14.38
CA VAL A 40 -32.57 -30.61 -14.66
C VAL A 40 -32.67 -30.96 -16.16
N ASP A 41 -32.93 -32.23 -16.47
CA ASP A 41 -33.23 -32.62 -17.83
C ASP A 41 -34.52 -31.95 -18.29
N ARG A 42 -34.42 -31.15 -19.35
CA ARG A 42 -35.52 -30.34 -19.85
C ARG A 42 -36.67 -31.12 -20.48
N VAL A 43 -36.46 -32.38 -20.79
CA VAL A 43 -37.46 -33.25 -21.42
C VAL A 43 -38.18 -34.08 -20.38
N THR A 44 -37.44 -34.64 -19.41
CA THR A 44 -38.01 -35.58 -18.42
C THR A 44 -38.27 -34.94 -17.05
N GLY A 45 -37.77 -33.70 -16.81
CA GLY A 45 -37.84 -33.02 -15.51
C GLY A 45 -36.99 -33.70 -14.42
N LYS A 46 -36.21 -34.72 -14.74
CA LYS A 46 -35.34 -35.40 -13.76
C LYS A 46 -34.18 -34.49 -13.35
N LYS A 47 -33.91 -34.49 -12.07
CA LYS A 47 -32.75 -33.84 -11.47
C LYS A 47 -31.60 -34.84 -11.39
N GLU A 48 -30.46 -34.43 -11.90
CA GLU A 48 -29.22 -35.19 -11.88
C GLU A 48 -28.10 -34.33 -11.33
N ILE A 49 -27.28 -34.88 -10.45
CA ILE A 49 -26.06 -34.22 -9.96
C ILE A 49 -24.93 -34.57 -10.92
N VAL A 50 -24.43 -33.52 -11.61
CA VAL A 50 -23.30 -33.65 -12.52
C VAL A 50 -22.12 -32.94 -11.92
N TYR A 51 -20.95 -33.58 -11.94
CA TYR A 51 -19.72 -32.95 -11.47
C TYR A 51 -19.06 -32.19 -12.63
N GLU A 52 -18.95 -30.88 -12.49
CA GLU A 52 -18.34 -30.02 -13.50
C GLU A 52 -17.11 -29.32 -12.95
N GLU A 53 -16.05 -29.22 -13.77
CA GLU A 53 -14.92 -28.36 -13.46
C GLU A 53 -15.35 -26.91 -13.61
N GLN A 54 -15.41 -26.19 -12.48
CA GLN A 54 -15.64 -24.76 -12.45
C GLN A 54 -14.36 -24.04 -12.09
N LYS A 55 -14.10 -22.93 -12.79
CA LYS A 55 -13.00 -22.03 -12.46
C LYS A 55 -13.37 -21.23 -11.23
N ILE A 56 -12.84 -21.60 -10.09
CA ILE A 56 -13.04 -20.87 -8.84
C ILE A 56 -11.85 -19.95 -8.61
N LYS A 57 -12.15 -18.68 -8.45
CA LYS A 57 -11.16 -17.65 -8.14
C LYS A 57 -10.98 -17.61 -6.62
N THR A 58 -10.13 -18.47 -6.08
CA THR A 58 -9.76 -18.45 -4.65
C THR A 58 -8.71 -17.41 -4.33
N VAL A 59 -8.06 -16.91 -5.38
CA VAL A 59 -7.08 -15.83 -5.32
C VAL A 59 -7.52 -14.68 -6.23
N ASP A 60 -7.12 -13.47 -5.91
CA ASP A 60 -7.31 -12.31 -6.77
C ASP A 60 -6.39 -12.36 -8.01
N GLY A 61 -6.48 -11.35 -8.89
CA GLY A 61 -5.65 -11.25 -10.09
C GLY A 61 -4.15 -11.20 -9.83
N HIS A 62 -3.74 -11.06 -8.58
CA HIS A 62 -2.35 -10.87 -8.14
C HIS A 62 -1.80 -12.09 -7.37
N GLY A 63 -2.63 -13.09 -7.11
CA GLY A 63 -2.26 -14.29 -6.36
C GLY A 63 -2.46 -14.17 -4.85
N ASN A 64 -3.03 -13.09 -4.35
CA ASN A 64 -3.42 -12.94 -2.95
C ASN A 64 -4.81 -13.57 -2.72
N ALA A 65 -5.15 -13.88 -1.49
CA ALA A 65 -6.48 -14.39 -1.15
C ALA A 65 -7.59 -13.45 -1.67
N ALA A 66 -8.61 -13.98 -2.33
CA ALA A 66 -9.69 -13.18 -2.88
C ALA A 66 -10.63 -12.68 -1.77
N GLY A 67 -11.13 -11.44 -1.92
CA GLY A 67 -12.15 -10.85 -1.05
C GLY A 67 -11.61 -10.11 0.17
N ASN A 68 -12.40 -9.13 0.64
CA ASN A 68 -12.02 -8.22 1.72
C ASN A 68 -12.00 -8.88 3.12
N GLN A 69 -12.61 -10.07 3.26
CA GLN A 69 -12.60 -10.83 4.52
C GLN A 69 -11.20 -11.27 4.97
N TYR A 70 -10.20 -11.18 4.09
CA TYR A 70 -8.80 -11.48 4.40
C TYR A 70 -7.98 -10.23 4.72
N ASP A 71 -8.58 -9.05 4.71
CA ASP A 71 -7.94 -7.81 5.15
C ASP A 71 -7.81 -7.81 6.68
N LEU A 72 -6.90 -7.01 7.21
CA LEU A 72 -6.67 -6.90 8.66
C LEU A 72 -7.91 -6.42 9.43
N ALA A 73 -8.70 -5.54 8.82
CA ALA A 73 -9.94 -5.03 9.41
C ALA A 73 -11.13 -5.26 8.48
N VAL A 74 -12.32 -5.44 9.06
CA VAL A 74 -13.57 -5.51 8.31
C VAL A 74 -13.90 -4.17 7.63
N ASP A 75 -14.72 -4.21 6.60
CA ASP A 75 -15.18 -3.01 5.91
C ASP A 75 -15.99 -2.11 6.86
N GLY A 76 -15.79 -0.80 6.76
CA GLY A 76 -16.45 0.19 7.62
C GLY A 76 -15.93 0.24 9.07
N ALA A 77 -14.90 -0.52 9.43
CA ALA A 77 -14.41 -0.61 10.81
C ALA A 77 -14.05 0.74 11.46
N PHE A 78 -13.64 1.70 10.64
CA PHE A 78 -13.13 2.99 11.08
C PHE A 78 -13.98 4.17 10.60
N GLU A 79 -15.30 3.97 10.44
CA GLU A 79 -16.21 5.07 10.12
C GLU A 79 -16.14 6.18 11.16
N GLY A 80 -16.06 7.43 10.67
CA GLY A 80 -15.84 8.61 11.49
C GLY A 80 -14.38 8.97 11.73
N GLN A 81 -13.43 8.10 11.38
CA GLN A 81 -12.00 8.40 11.47
C GLN A 81 -11.49 9.12 10.23
N THR A 82 -10.60 10.10 10.41
CA THR A 82 -10.03 10.90 9.33
C THR A 82 -8.52 10.71 9.26
N ILE A 83 -8.01 10.50 8.05
CA ILE A 83 -6.59 10.50 7.73
C ILE A 83 -6.26 11.86 7.10
N VAL A 84 -5.31 12.59 7.68
CA VAL A 84 -4.74 13.79 7.05
C VAL A 84 -3.59 13.35 6.14
N VAL A 85 -3.57 13.86 4.91
CA VAL A 85 -2.54 13.54 3.92
C VAL A 85 -1.85 14.82 3.45
N LEU A 86 -0.55 14.92 3.67
CA LEU A 86 0.32 15.90 3.03
C LEU A 86 0.83 15.29 1.72
N HIS A 87 0.26 15.71 0.60
CA HIS A 87 0.49 15.12 -0.73
C HIS A 87 1.31 16.09 -1.59
N PHE A 88 2.62 15.97 -1.55
CA PHE A 88 3.52 16.93 -2.21
C PHE A 88 3.90 16.54 -3.64
N TYR A 89 3.99 15.23 -3.93
CA TYR A 89 4.23 14.76 -5.30
C TYR A 89 2.91 14.53 -6.03
N THR A 90 2.69 15.31 -7.07
CA THR A 90 1.49 15.24 -7.93
C THR A 90 1.84 15.00 -9.40
N GLY A 91 3.08 14.58 -9.67
CA GLY A 91 3.51 14.20 -11.01
C GLY A 91 2.79 12.97 -11.54
N GLU A 92 2.92 12.71 -12.85
CA GLU A 92 2.40 11.50 -13.52
C GLU A 92 0.90 11.24 -13.27
N ASN A 93 0.12 12.32 -13.06
CA ASN A 93 -1.32 12.27 -12.72
C ASN A 93 -1.63 11.53 -11.39
N PHE A 94 -0.69 11.48 -10.46
CA PHE A 94 -0.96 10.91 -9.15
C PHE A 94 -1.95 11.77 -8.37
N ASN A 95 -3.22 11.38 -8.40
CA ASN A 95 -4.34 12.12 -7.81
C ASN A 95 -4.84 11.52 -6.48
N PHE A 96 -4.24 10.44 -5.99
CA PHE A 96 -4.58 9.73 -4.75
C PHE A 96 -5.96 9.03 -4.75
N GLU A 97 -6.65 8.93 -5.87
CA GLU A 97 -8.01 8.34 -5.89
C GLU A 97 -7.99 6.83 -5.60
N LEU A 98 -6.97 6.09 -6.03
CA LEU A 98 -6.83 4.66 -5.75
C LEU A 98 -6.63 4.38 -4.25
N PRO A 99 -5.65 4.99 -3.55
CA PRO A 99 -5.54 4.86 -2.10
C PRO A 99 -6.78 5.33 -1.35
N LYS A 100 -7.37 6.46 -1.75
CA LYS A 100 -8.60 6.99 -1.14
C LYS A 100 -9.75 6.01 -1.23
N ALA A 101 -9.94 5.35 -2.38
CA ALA A 101 -10.99 4.33 -2.55
C ALA A 101 -10.74 3.14 -1.61
N ALA A 102 -9.50 2.64 -1.53
CA ALA A 102 -9.14 1.55 -0.63
C ALA A 102 -9.34 1.90 0.85
N LEU A 103 -8.96 3.11 1.26
CA LEU A 103 -9.16 3.60 2.62
C LEU A 103 -10.65 3.76 2.97
N LYS A 104 -11.45 4.21 2.01
CA LYS A 104 -12.91 4.34 2.16
C LYS A 104 -13.59 2.99 2.44
N GLU A 105 -13.12 1.88 1.86
CA GLU A 105 -13.65 0.54 2.16
C GLU A 105 -13.56 0.23 3.66
N LYS A 106 -12.53 0.71 4.34
CA LYS A 106 -12.34 0.54 5.79
C LYS A 106 -13.02 1.61 6.64
N GLY A 107 -13.73 2.57 6.01
CA GLY A 107 -14.50 3.62 6.68
C GLY A 107 -13.75 4.94 6.89
N PHE A 108 -12.49 5.05 6.44
CA PHE A 108 -11.73 6.28 6.61
C PHE A 108 -12.21 7.40 5.69
N SER A 109 -12.29 8.61 6.24
CA SER A 109 -12.30 9.85 5.49
C SER A 109 -10.87 10.32 5.23
N VAL A 110 -10.64 10.99 4.09
CA VAL A 110 -9.33 11.53 3.72
C VAL A 110 -9.43 13.04 3.57
N TYR A 111 -8.61 13.78 4.33
CA TYR A 111 -8.43 15.21 4.18
C TYR A 111 -7.02 15.51 3.67
N ARG A 112 -6.90 16.19 2.53
CA ARG A 112 -5.65 16.30 1.78
C ARG A 112 -5.20 17.73 1.58
N TYR A 113 -3.94 18.03 1.94
CA TYR A 113 -3.21 19.20 1.50
C TYR A 113 -2.34 18.83 0.30
N ILE A 114 -2.49 19.55 -0.81
CA ILE A 114 -1.87 19.21 -2.09
C ILE A 114 -0.77 20.21 -2.41
N ASN A 115 0.37 19.72 -2.88
CA ASN A 115 1.57 20.48 -3.28
C ASN A 115 2.29 21.20 -2.15
N ASN A 116 1.61 21.89 -1.26
CA ASN A 116 2.21 22.64 -0.17
C ASN A 116 1.61 22.23 1.17
N PRO A 117 2.39 22.22 2.26
CA PRO A 117 1.83 22.05 3.59
C PRO A 117 0.98 23.28 3.97
N PRO A 118 -0.01 23.12 4.87
CA PRO A 118 -0.64 24.25 5.55
C PRO A 118 0.34 24.92 6.51
N SER A 119 -0.02 26.01 7.18
CA SER A 119 0.80 26.52 8.27
C SER A 119 0.93 25.48 9.41
N PRO A 120 1.97 25.53 10.27
CA PRO A 120 2.10 24.64 11.40
C PRO A 120 0.87 24.64 12.32
N GLU A 121 0.24 25.81 12.54
CA GLU A 121 -0.97 25.96 13.36
C GLU A 121 -2.19 25.30 12.70
N GLU A 122 -2.35 25.47 11.39
CA GLU A 122 -3.42 24.81 10.64
C GLU A 122 -3.21 23.29 10.61
N LEU A 123 -1.95 22.83 10.49
CA LEU A 123 -1.62 21.42 10.56
C LEU A 123 -1.96 20.85 11.94
N GLU A 124 -1.61 21.54 13.04
CA GLU A 124 -1.94 21.10 14.39
C GLU A 124 -3.45 21.00 14.59
N ALA A 125 -4.20 21.97 14.10
CA ALA A 125 -5.67 21.95 14.18
C ALA A 125 -6.29 20.79 13.38
N ALA A 126 -5.76 20.48 12.20
CA ALA A 126 -6.21 19.35 11.38
C ALA A 126 -5.86 18.01 12.04
N LEU A 127 -4.64 17.87 12.57
CA LEU A 127 -4.18 16.67 13.27
C LEU A 127 -4.94 16.43 14.57
N GLY A 128 -5.43 17.49 15.23
CA GLY A 128 -6.29 17.37 16.39
C GLY A 128 -7.56 16.54 16.15
N LYS A 129 -8.03 16.50 14.88
CA LYS A 129 -9.23 15.77 14.44
C LYS A 129 -8.90 14.48 13.68
N ALA A 130 -7.62 14.18 13.47
CA ALA A 130 -7.19 13.03 12.69
C ALA A 130 -6.83 11.83 13.58
N CYS A 131 -7.00 10.63 13.04
CA CYS A 131 -6.46 9.40 13.63
C CYS A 131 -5.05 9.08 13.10
N GLN A 132 -4.70 9.56 11.89
CA GLN A 132 -3.43 9.30 11.23
C GLN A 132 -2.98 10.50 10.41
N LEU A 133 -1.66 10.58 10.21
CA LEU A 133 -1.01 11.47 9.24
C LEU A 133 -0.28 10.64 8.20
N TRP A 134 -0.49 10.94 6.91
CA TRP A 134 0.30 10.42 5.80
C TRP A 134 1.05 11.55 5.13
N VAL A 135 2.34 11.36 4.86
CA VAL A 135 3.19 12.32 4.16
C VAL A 135 3.74 11.67 2.90
N ILE A 136 3.41 12.23 1.74
CA ILE A 136 3.95 11.81 0.45
C ILE A 136 4.92 12.89 0.00
N SER A 137 6.20 12.54 0.03
CA SER A 137 7.32 13.44 -0.24
C SER A 137 7.39 13.88 -1.70
N SER A 138 8.24 14.83 -2.00
CA SER A 138 8.56 15.30 -3.34
C SER A 138 10.06 15.56 -3.45
N THR A 139 10.48 16.25 -4.52
CA THR A 139 11.88 16.52 -4.84
C THR A 139 12.52 17.56 -3.94
N GLU A 140 11.73 18.41 -3.29
CA GLU A 140 12.18 19.51 -2.44
C GLU A 140 11.55 19.39 -1.05
N GLN A 141 12.33 19.70 -0.03
CA GLN A 141 11.82 19.78 1.34
C GLN A 141 10.88 20.97 1.49
N LYS A 142 9.65 20.72 1.89
CA LYS A 142 8.60 21.72 2.12
C LYS A 142 8.25 21.88 3.60
N LEU A 143 8.51 20.85 4.38
CA LEU A 143 8.28 20.87 5.83
C LEU A 143 9.41 21.60 6.54
N THR A 144 9.05 22.43 7.51
CA THR A 144 9.98 23.16 8.38
C THR A 144 10.16 22.45 9.73
N ASP A 145 11.04 22.95 10.56
CA ASP A 145 11.23 22.44 11.93
C ASP A 145 9.95 22.59 12.78
N GLU A 146 9.18 23.64 12.57
CA GLU A 146 7.90 23.86 13.24
C GLU A 146 6.87 22.80 12.83
N HIS A 147 6.78 22.48 11.53
CA HIS A 147 5.95 21.36 11.06
C HIS A 147 6.40 20.03 11.70
N ALA A 148 7.70 19.79 11.73
CA ALA A 148 8.24 18.57 12.34
C ALA A 148 7.91 18.47 13.85
N ALA A 149 7.92 19.62 14.57
CA ALA A 149 7.53 19.66 15.98
C ALA A 149 6.04 19.30 16.18
N VAL A 150 5.15 19.83 15.33
CA VAL A 150 3.72 19.47 15.33
C VAL A 150 3.52 17.99 15.03
N ILE A 151 4.18 17.46 14.01
CA ILE A 151 4.11 16.04 13.63
C ILE A 151 4.66 15.15 14.74
N LYS A 152 5.77 15.57 15.38
CA LYS A 152 6.34 14.85 16.52
C LYS A 152 5.37 14.77 17.69
N LYS A 153 4.71 15.85 18.05
CA LYS A 153 3.68 15.90 19.11
C LYS A 153 2.53 14.93 18.78
N PHE A 154 2.08 14.90 17.52
CA PHE A 154 1.06 13.97 17.06
C PHE A 154 1.51 12.51 17.19
N PHE A 155 2.71 12.18 16.71
CA PHE A 155 3.32 10.86 16.82
C PHE A 155 3.52 10.44 18.29
N ASP A 156 4.02 11.34 19.15
CA ASP A 156 4.24 11.07 20.57
C ASP A 156 2.93 10.80 21.33
N SER A 157 1.80 11.30 20.83
CA SER A 157 0.47 10.96 21.37
C SER A 157 0.07 9.50 21.09
N GLY A 158 0.78 8.80 20.20
CA GLY A 158 0.53 7.42 19.77
C GLY A 158 -0.31 7.29 18.54
N LYS A 159 -0.70 8.42 17.92
CA LYS A 159 -1.41 8.41 16.63
C LYS A 159 -0.45 8.04 15.50
N GLY A 160 -0.96 7.28 14.51
CA GLY A 160 -0.14 6.70 13.47
C GLY A 160 0.39 7.69 12.46
N VAL A 161 1.62 7.50 12.02
CA VAL A 161 2.25 8.30 10.97
C VAL A 161 2.75 7.40 9.85
N TYR A 162 2.44 7.72 8.60
CA TYR A 162 2.96 7.05 7.42
C TYR A 162 3.76 8.04 6.58
N ILE A 163 5.03 7.77 6.37
CA ILE A 163 5.95 8.61 5.61
C ILE A 163 6.36 7.87 4.35
N TRP A 164 6.02 8.44 3.20
CA TRP A 164 6.30 7.94 1.88
C TRP A 164 7.35 8.78 1.18
N GLY A 165 8.46 8.15 0.83
CA GLY A 165 9.46 8.63 -0.11
C GLY A 165 9.50 7.76 -1.35
N ASP A 166 10.41 8.09 -2.26
CA ASP A 166 10.76 7.28 -3.43
C ASP A 166 12.25 7.49 -3.75
N ASN A 167 12.70 7.03 -4.90
CA ASN A 167 14.07 7.23 -5.33
C ASN A 167 14.52 8.70 -5.24
N ASP A 168 15.82 8.93 -5.14
CA ASP A 168 16.40 10.28 -5.18
C ASP A 168 15.99 11.02 -6.48
N PRO A 169 15.48 12.27 -6.36
CA PRO A 169 15.36 13.12 -5.17
C PRO A 169 13.99 13.12 -4.48
N TYR A 170 13.10 12.19 -4.78
CA TYR A 170 11.68 12.19 -4.37
C TYR A 170 11.43 11.78 -2.90
N HIS A 171 12.43 11.90 -2.02
CA HIS A 171 12.31 11.58 -0.60
C HIS A 171 12.65 12.77 0.34
N ALA A 172 12.67 14.00 -0.17
CA ALA A 172 13.17 15.16 0.58
C ALA A 172 12.48 15.37 1.95
N ASP A 173 11.14 15.43 1.99
CA ASP A 173 10.40 15.54 3.25
C ASP A 173 10.40 14.24 4.06
N ALA A 174 10.41 13.09 3.39
CA ALA A 174 10.46 11.79 4.03
C ALA A 174 11.80 11.59 4.78
N ASP A 175 12.92 11.93 4.15
CA ASP A 175 14.24 11.89 4.77
C ASP A 175 14.36 12.91 5.92
N PHE A 176 13.85 14.13 5.72
CA PHE A 176 13.80 15.15 6.77
C PHE A 176 13.04 14.68 8.00
N LEU A 177 11.79 14.18 7.84
CA LEU A 177 10.97 13.73 8.95
C LEU A 177 11.52 12.47 9.63
N SER A 178 12.02 11.51 8.86
CA SER A 178 12.58 10.28 9.43
C SER A 178 13.79 10.57 10.32
N LYS A 179 14.63 11.53 9.94
CA LYS A 179 15.73 12.03 10.77
C LYS A 179 15.24 12.71 12.04
N LYS A 180 14.23 13.59 11.93
CA LYS A 180 13.70 14.35 13.08
C LYS A 180 12.95 13.46 14.08
N LEU A 181 12.22 12.46 13.61
CA LEU A 181 11.39 11.61 14.48
C LEU A 181 12.16 10.42 15.05
N LEU A 182 13.06 9.81 14.26
CA LEU A 182 13.64 8.50 14.56
C LEU A 182 15.18 8.44 14.39
N GLY A 183 15.80 9.47 13.83
CA GLY A 183 17.22 9.40 13.45
C GLY A 183 17.51 8.42 12.29
N ALA A 184 16.47 7.96 11.61
CA ALA A 184 16.56 7.18 10.38
C ALA A 184 16.66 8.10 9.17
N SER A 185 17.07 7.57 8.01
CA SER A 185 17.16 8.33 6.76
C SER A 185 16.71 7.50 5.56
N MET A 186 16.40 8.20 4.47
CA MET A 186 16.13 7.60 3.16
C MET A 186 17.15 8.10 2.15
N SER A 187 17.59 7.25 1.22
CA SER A 187 18.52 7.65 0.17
C SER A 187 18.53 6.66 -1.00
N GLY A 188 19.09 7.11 -2.10
CA GLY A 188 19.42 6.29 -3.25
C GLY A 188 18.36 6.26 -4.33
N TYR A 189 18.80 5.76 -5.47
CA TYR A 189 17.99 5.54 -6.67
C TYR A 189 18.14 4.08 -7.07
N TYR A 190 17.14 3.27 -6.79
CA TYR A 190 17.16 1.85 -7.13
C TYR A 190 15.98 1.50 -8.01
N MET A 191 16.21 0.57 -8.94
CA MET A 191 15.13 0.03 -9.76
C MET A 191 14.42 -1.07 -8.99
N GLY A 192 13.10 -0.95 -8.91
CA GLY A 192 12.22 -1.98 -8.39
C GLY A 192 11.46 -2.66 -9.52
N ASN A 193 10.16 -2.39 -9.63
CA ASN A 193 9.23 -2.87 -10.66
C ASN A 193 8.97 -4.38 -10.61
N GLN A 194 9.11 -4.98 -9.44
CA GLN A 194 8.84 -6.39 -9.21
C GLN A 194 7.78 -6.60 -8.12
N ASN A 195 7.11 -7.73 -8.21
CA ASN A 195 6.30 -8.25 -7.12
C ASN A 195 7.18 -9.13 -6.25
N VAL A 196 7.19 -8.86 -4.94
CA VAL A 196 7.88 -9.67 -3.95
C VAL A 196 6.88 -10.49 -3.14
N THR A 197 7.24 -11.71 -2.80
CA THR A 197 6.51 -12.59 -1.88
C THR A 197 7.12 -12.54 -0.48
N PHE A 198 6.82 -13.49 0.38
CA PHE A 198 7.45 -13.55 1.69
C PHE A 198 8.97 -13.77 1.59
N LYS A 199 9.70 -13.05 2.44
CA LYS A 199 11.14 -13.21 2.56
C LYS A 199 11.48 -14.52 3.26
N GLY A 200 12.23 -15.37 2.56
CA GLY A 200 12.85 -16.56 3.12
C GLY A 200 14.30 -16.32 3.52
N ASP A 201 14.90 -17.26 4.22
CA ASP A 201 16.30 -17.17 4.70
C ASP A 201 17.31 -17.05 3.55
N SER A 202 17.00 -17.67 2.41
CA SER A 202 17.85 -17.67 1.21
C SER A 202 17.54 -16.58 0.20
N THR A 203 16.47 -15.78 0.41
CA THR A 203 16.05 -14.72 -0.51
C THR A 203 16.56 -13.35 -0.07
N LYS A 204 16.98 -12.52 -1.01
CA LYS A 204 17.34 -11.11 -0.73
C LYS A 204 16.09 -10.27 -0.53
N SER A 205 15.11 -10.44 -1.42
CA SER A 205 13.84 -9.70 -1.46
C SER A 205 12.74 -10.40 -0.70
N GLY A 206 11.69 -9.65 -0.42
CA GLY A 206 10.45 -10.17 0.12
C GLY A 206 9.85 -9.28 1.19
N MET A 207 8.65 -9.66 1.65
CA MET A 207 8.00 -9.03 2.79
C MET A 207 8.09 -9.92 4.03
N LYS A 208 8.07 -9.30 5.20
CA LYS A 208 8.07 -10.00 6.48
C LYS A 208 6.77 -10.81 6.62
N LYS A 209 6.90 -12.10 6.89
CA LYS A 209 5.78 -12.96 7.25
C LYS A 209 5.30 -12.66 8.67
N ASP A 210 4.05 -13.00 8.95
CA ASP A 210 3.47 -12.94 10.30
C ASP A 210 3.45 -11.54 10.94
N HIS A 211 3.31 -10.49 10.11
CA HIS A 211 3.03 -9.14 10.58
C HIS A 211 1.60 -8.72 10.20
N LEU A 212 0.93 -7.94 11.06
CA LEU A 212 -0.46 -7.52 10.83
C LEU A 212 -0.66 -6.81 9.49
N ILE A 213 0.30 -5.99 9.07
CA ILE A 213 0.24 -5.28 7.78
C ILE A 213 0.27 -6.26 6.59
N THR A 214 0.91 -7.42 6.73
CA THR A 214 1.00 -8.43 5.67
C THR A 214 -0.13 -9.46 5.70
N THR A 215 -1.14 -9.28 6.53
CA THR A 215 -2.33 -10.15 6.61
C THR A 215 -3.00 -10.31 5.25
N GLY A 216 -3.23 -11.55 4.83
CA GLY A 216 -3.90 -11.87 3.56
C GLY A 216 -3.09 -11.56 2.29
N LEU A 217 -1.81 -11.21 2.41
CA LEU A 217 -0.90 -10.98 1.29
C LEU A 217 -0.05 -12.22 1.03
N GLU A 218 0.12 -12.56 -0.24
CA GLU A 218 1.13 -13.48 -0.76
C GLU A 218 2.17 -12.69 -1.57
N TYR A 219 1.75 -11.59 -2.19
CA TYR A 219 2.56 -10.71 -3.02
C TYR A 219 2.28 -9.25 -2.72
N VAL A 220 3.32 -8.42 -2.84
CA VAL A 220 3.22 -6.96 -2.83
C VAL A 220 4.12 -6.39 -3.93
N PHE A 221 3.69 -5.29 -4.56
CA PHE A 221 4.52 -4.56 -5.50
C PHE A 221 5.50 -3.65 -4.75
N GLU A 222 6.81 -3.75 -5.06
CA GLU A 222 7.84 -3.00 -4.33
C GLU A 222 7.91 -1.50 -4.66
N GLY A 223 7.32 -1.06 -5.76
CA GLY A 223 7.44 0.25 -6.39
C GLY A 223 8.17 0.15 -7.73
N ILE A 224 8.06 1.17 -8.58
CA ILE A 224 8.80 1.21 -9.88
C ILE A 224 10.25 1.55 -9.63
N THR A 225 10.47 2.67 -8.96
CA THR A 225 11.74 3.12 -8.39
C THR A 225 11.58 3.22 -6.89
N ILE A 226 12.67 3.13 -6.17
CA ILE A 226 12.63 3.08 -4.70
C ILE A 226 13.86 3.74 -4.10
N SER A 227 13.72 4.21 -2.85
CA SER A 227 14.83 4.53 -1.96
C SER A 227 15.05 3.43 -0.93
N GLN A 228 16.23 3.42 -0.34
CA GLN A 228 16.59 2.58 0.78
C GLN A 228 16.40 3.33 2.10
N ILE A 229 15.92 2.62 3.12
CA ILE A 229 15.85 3.11 4.50
C ILE A 229 17.11 2.71 5.24
N HIS A 230 17.74 3.68 5.91
CA HIS A 230 18.88 3.49 6.79
C HIS A 230 18.47 3.77 8.24
N ASP A 231 18.68 2.80 9.10
CA ASP A 231 18.36 2.88 10.54
C ASP A 231 19.62 2.60 11.40
N PRO A 232 20.49 3.59 11.59
CA PRO A 232 21.72 3.43 12.35
C PRO A 232 21.47 3.12 13.83
N ASN A 233 20.30 3.48 14.34
CA ASN A 233 19.91 3.31 15.74
C ASN A 233 19.19 1.98 16.01
N GLN A 234 18.94 1.17 14.99
CA GLN A 234 18.22 -0.11 15.07
C GLN A 234 16.87 -0.02 15.79
N GLN A 235 16.14 1.05 15.52
CA GLN A 235 14.82 1.30 16.12
C GLN A 235 13.66 0.75 15.29
N LEU A 236 13.91 0.49 14.01
CA LEU A 236 12.93 0.06 13.04
C LEU A 236 12.98 -1.46 12.84
N THR A 237 11.84 -2.01 12.53
CA THR A 237 11.72 -3.38 12.04
C THR A 237 11.50 -3.34 10.53
N PRO A 238 12.41 -3.90 9.71
CA PRO A 238 12.19 -4.00 8.28
C PRO A 238 10.95 -4.85 7.96
N LEU A 239 10.13 -4.37 7.01
CA LEU A 239 8.90 -5.01 6.57
C LEU A 239 8.97 -5.52 5.14
N ILE A 240 9.57 -4.73 4.22
CA ILE A 240 9.72 -5.08 2.81
C ILE A 240 11.17 -4.82 2.38
N TRP A 241 11.75 -5.82 1.71
CA TRP A 241 13.05 -5.76 1.05
C TRP A 241 12.84 -5.83 -0.46
N SER A 242 13.49 -4.94 -1.18
CA SER A 242 13.46 -4.92 -2.65
C SER A 242 14.14 -6.13 -3.28
N THR A 243 13.98 -6.24 -4.58
CA THR A 243 14.64 -7.27 -5.40
C THR A 243 16.17 -7.28 -5.21
N ASP A 244 16.79 -6.12 -4.99
CA ASP A 244 18.23 -6.01 -4.71
C ASP A 244 18.60 -6.28 -3.25
N GLY A 245 17.60 -6.44 -2.37
CA GLY A 245 17.79 -6.69 -0.95
C GLY A 245 17.84 -5.42 -0.09
N ASN A 246 17.61 -4.24 -0.67
CA ASN A 246 17.52 -3.00 0.07
C ASN A 246 16.23 -2.94 0.91
N VAL A 247 16.31 -2.39 2.10
CA VAL A 247 15.12 -2.19 2.93
C VAL A 247 14.31 -1.02 2.37
N VAL A 248 13.13 -1.32 1.81
CA VAL A 248 12.22 -0.32 1.21
C VAL A 248 11.19 0.15 2.22
N THR A 249 10.66 -0.75 3.03
CA THR A 249 9.65 -0.41 4.05
C THR A 249 10.09 -0.89 5.40
N SER A 250 9.96 -0.03 6.40
CA SER A 250 10.22 -0.35 7.80
C SER A 250 9.15 0.23 8.70
N ILE A 251 8.97 -0.39 9.86
CA ILE A 251 8.00 0.05 10.86
C ILE A 251 8.68 0.40 12.17
N TYR A 252 8.12 1.37 12.87
CA TYR A 252 8.38 1.65 14.28
C TYR A 252 7.16 1.23 15.08
N GLU A 253 7.36 0.38 16.08
CA GLU A 253 6.31 -0.08 17.00
C GLU A 253 6.90 -0.21 18.41
N LYS A 254 6.95 0.89 19.12
CA LYS A 254 7.46 0.96 20.49
C LYS A 254 6.69 1.98 21.31
N ASP A 255 6.56 1.75 22.61
CA ASP A 255 5.96 2.68 23.57
C ASP A 255 4.54 3.13 23.19
N GLY A 256 3.76 2.23 22.59
CA GLY A 256 2.40 2.52 22.11
C GLY A 256 2.35 3.54 20.98
N LYS A 257 3.43 3.67 20.19
CA LYS A 257 3.53 4.52 18.99
C LYS A 257 3.79 3.67 17.76
N ARG A 258 3.17 4.05 16.64
CA ARG A 258 3.29 3.34 15.37
C ARG A 258 3.62 4.31 14.23
N LEU A 259 4.64 3.97 13.44
CA LEU A 259 5.02 4.71 12.25
C LEU A 259 5.49 3.74 11.17
N ILE A 260 5.21 4.07 9.92
CA ILE A 260 5.72 3.36 8.74
C ILE A 260 6.58 4.34 7.95
N LEU A 261 7.79 3.91 7.60
CA LEU A 261 8.63 4.53 6.56
C LEU A 261 8.56 3.65 5.31
N ASP A 262 8.32 4.25 4.16
CA ASP A 262 8.22 3.54 2.88
C ASP A 262 8.93 4.33 1.77
N GLY A 263 9.89 3.71 1.14
CA GLY A 263 10.70 4.30 0.06
C GLY A 263 10.20 3.99 -1.34
N GLY A 264 8.91 3.65 -1.51
CA GLY A 264 8.34 3.26 -2.82
C GLY A 264 6.93 3.80 -3.04
N PHE A 265 6.72 5.13 -2.94
CA PHE A 265 5.38 5.71 -3.11
C PHE A 265 4.80 5.49 -4.51
N THR A 266 5.61 5.17 -5.51
CA THR A 266 5.11 4.86 -6.87
C THR A 266 4.10 3.72 -6.86
N ARG A 267 4.13 2.80 -5.89
CA ARG A 267 3.11 1.76 -5.72
C ARG A 267 1.70 2.31 -5.46
N LEU A 268 1.57 3.55 -5.00
CA LEU A 268 0.27 4.15 -4.70
C LEU A 268 -0.52 4.53 -5.96
N TYR A 269 0.13 4.65 -7.12
CA TYR A 269 -0.52 5.06 -8.37
C TYR A 269 -0.02 4.31 -9.60
N CYS A 270 1.22 3.79 -9.59
CA CYS A 270 1.74 2.95 -10.66
C CYS A 270 1.48 1.48 -10.33
N ASN A 271 1.05 0.72 -11.33
CA ASN A 271 0.87 -0.72 -11.20
C ASN A 271 0.05 -1.12 -9.94
N TRP A 272 -0.89 -0.29 -9.52
CA TRP A 272 -1.73 -0.50 -8.33
C TRP A 272 -2.35 -1.89 -8.28
N ASN A 273 -2.81 -2.39 -9.42
CA ASN A 273 -3.43 -3.70 -9.55
C ASN A 273 -2.45 -4.83 -9.92
N THR A 274 -1.16 -4.64 -9.71
CA THR A 274 -0.12 -5.62 -10.07
C THR A 274 0.09 -6.70 -9.02
N ALA A 275 -0.05 -6.31 -7.77
CA ALA A 275 0.00 -7.21 -6.61
C ALA A 275 -0.81 -6.58 -5.48
N GLY A 276 -0.95 -7.17 -4.35
CA GLY A 276 -1.84 -6.78 -3.27
C GLY A 276 -1.70 -5.36 -2.68
N THR A 277 -1.34 -4.33 -3.47
CA THR A 277 -1.13 -2.96 -2.99
C THR A 277 -2.35 -2.40 -2.28
N GLY A 278 -3.54 -2.60 -2.83
CA GLY A 278 -4.78 -2.12 -2.20
C GLY A 278 -4.98 -2.73 -0.81
N ARG A 279 -4.75 -4.04 -0.63
CA ARG A 279 -4.81 -4.70 0.67
C ARG A 279 -3.69 -4.23 1.59
N TYR A 280 -2.48 -4.09 1.09
CA TYR A 280 -1.36 -3.56 1.85
C TYR A 280 -1.67 -2.17 2.43
N VAL A 281 -2.21 -1.27 1.62
CA VAL A 281 -2.63 0.09 2.04
C VAL A 281 -3.74 0.04 3.09
N LYS A 282 -4.77 -0.80 2.92
CA LYS A 282 -5.85 -1.00 3.88
C LYS A 282 -5.33 -1.52 5.22
N ASN A 283 -4.47 -2.54 5.19
CA ASN A 283 -3.88 -3.12 6.38
C ASN A 283 -2.94 -2.15 7.10
N ALA A 284 -2.13 -1.41 6.36
CA ALA A 284 -1.24 -0.38 6.92
C ALA A 284 -2.04 0.70 7.64
N ALA A 285 -3.12 1.20 7.03
CA ALA A 285 -4.01 2.16 7.66
C ALA A 285 -4.70 1.57 8.91
N ALA A 286 -5.22 0.34 8.83
CA ALA A 286 -5.84 -0.33 9.98
C ALA A 286 -4.86 -0.51 11.13
N TRP A 287 -3.61 -0.92 10.85
CA TRP A 287 -2.58 -1.07 11.86
C TRP A 287 -2.20 0.28 12.51
N LEU A 288 -2.08 1.34 11.71
CA LEU A 288 -1.73 2.69 12.19
C LEU A 288 -2.82 3.33 13.08
N VAL A 289 -4.08 2.88 13.02
CA VAL A 289 -5.12 3.34 13.94
C VAL A 289 -4.76 3.05 15.40
N ASN A 290 -3.96 2.00 15.64
CA ASN A 290 -3.46 1.64 16.96
C ASN A 290 -4.61 1.32 17.94
N VAL A 291 -5.48 0.39 17.52
CA VAL A 291 -6.66 -0.02 18.29
C VAL A 291 -6.27 -0.50 19.69
N GLU A 292 -5.11 -1.12 19.86
CA GLU A 292 -4.61 -1.60 21.16
C GLU A 292 -4.40 -0.46 22.15
N LYS A 293 -4.09 0.74 21.67
CA LYS A 293 -3.93 1.92 22.50
C LYS A 293 -5.23 2.70 22.70
N PHE A 294 -6.00 2.87 21.63
CA PHE A 294 -7.17 3.76 21.63
C PHE A 294 -8.49 3.03 21.83
N GLY A 295 -8.49 1.69 21.79
CA GLY A 295 -9.67 0.87 22.01
C GLY A 295 -10.85 1.25 21.11
N ASP A 296 -12.04 1.19 21.69
CA ASP A 296 -13.30 1.48 20.99
C ASP A 296 -13.42 2.93 20.47
N ALA A 297 -12.60 3.86 21.00
CA ALA A 297 -12.67 5.26 20.56
C ALA A 297 -12.41 5.45 19.05
N VAL A 298 -11.69 4.52 18.44
CA VAL A 298 -11.33 4.56 17.02
C VAL A 298 -12.15 3.61 16.16
N LEU A 299 -13.04 2.81 16.73
CA LEU A 299 -13.92 1.89 16.01
C LEU A 299 -15.25 2.56 15.62
N SER A 300 -15.89 2.05 14.59
CA SER A 300 -17.23 2.47 14.17
C SER A 300 -18.28 2.15 15.25
N GLU A 301 -19.37 2.93 15.27
CA GLU A 301 -20.48 2.71 16.22
C GLU A 301 -21.11 1.32 16.08
N ASP A 302 -21.13 0.76 14.89
CA ASP A 302 -21.73 -0.57 14.64
C ASP A 302 -20.87 -1.70 15.21
N LEU A 303 -19.55 -1.56 15.25
CA LEU A 303 -18.67 -2.53 15.91
C LEU A 303 -18.77 -2.44 17.42
N LYS A 304 -18.86 -1.24 18.00
CA LYS A 304 -19.04 -1.03 19.45
C LYS A 304 -20.29 -1.68 20.01
N LYS A 305 -21.33 -1.84 19.19
CA LYS A 305 -22.62 -2.46 19.59
C LYS A 305 -22.60 -3.98 19.58
N LYS A 306 -21.70 -4.61 18.82
CA LYS A 306 -21.63 -6.08 18.71
C LYS A 306 -20.98 -6.75 19.90
N ASP A 307 -20.21 -6.02 20.70
CA ASP A 307 -19.50 -6.54 21.87
C ASP A 307 -20.27 -6.28 23.20
N LYS A 308 -21.52 -5.80 23.13
CA LYS A 308 -22.45 -5.64 24.24
C LYS A 308 -23.61 -6.63 24.14
#